data_da086998ec17c7054ee371f5d3b5a793
#
_entry.id   da086998ec17c7054ee371f5d3b5a793
#
_cell.length_a   1.000
_cell.length_b   1.000
_cell.length_c   1.000
_cell.angle_alpha   90.00
_cell.angle_beta   90.00
_cell.angle_gamma   90.00
#
_symmetry.space_group_name_H-M   'P 1'
#
loop_
_entity.id
_entity.type
_entity.pdbx_description
1 polymer ?
#
loop_
_entity_poly.entity_id
_entity_poly.type
_entity_poly.pdbx_seq_one_letter_code
_entity_poly.pdbx_strand_id
1 'polypeptide(L)'
;MAIFSPLFRTSLAALGLAAATAVPAQAPSLAMLDRLEKGSWQLRERGKDTVLQTMCLGDARRMIQIEHPRANCSRYIIEDTPNSVTVHYTCPGAGHGRTTIRSETNRLVQIDTQGIAQGRPFSQAIEARRTGGC
;
A
#
# COMPACT_ATOMS: atom_id res chain seq x y z
N MET A 1 64.35 18.60 -55.23
CA MET A 1 63.98 19.07 -53.91
C MET A 1 62.48 18.94 -53.75
N ALA A 2 62.01 17.93 -53.03
CA ALA A 2 60.62 17.64 -52.83
C ALA A 2 60.27 18.02 -51.39
N ILE A 3 59.32 18.95 -51.22
CA ILE A 3 58.81 19.35 -49.92
C ILE A 3 57.51 18.58 -49.66
N PHE A 4 57.57 17.64 -48.75
CA PHE A 4 56.41 16.92 -48.26
C PHE A 4 55.71 17.75 -47.17
N SER A 5 54.41 18.06 -47.37
CA SER A 5 53.53 18.62 -46.34
C SER A 5 52.72 17.46 -45.68
N PRO A 6 52.70 17.36 -44.35
CA PRO A 6 51.79 16.39 -43.68
C PRO A 6 50.40 17.01 -43.47
N LEU A 7 49.39 16.28 -43.96
CA LEU A 7 48.00 16.56 -43.72
C LEU A 7 47.62 16.16 -42.28
N PHE A 8 47.32 17.16 -41.45
CA PHE A 8 46.72 16.96 -40.13
C PHE A 8 45.25 16.52 -40.28
N ARG A 9 44.96 15.29 -39.96
CA ARG A 9 43.57 14.80 -39.81
C ARG A 9 43.11 15.10 -38.38
N THR A 10 42.29 16.10 -38.22
CA THR A 10 41.55 16.38 -36.98
C THR A 10 40.35 15.47 -36.88
N SER A 11 40.43 14.46 -36.01
CA SER A 11 39.26 13.62 -35.64
C SER A 11 38.43 14.35 -34.61
N LEU A 12 37.23 14.81 -34.98
CA LEU A 12 36.23 15.29 -34.04
C LEU A 12 35.60 14.07 -33.35
N ALA A 13 35.92 13.86 -32.08
CA ALA A 13 35.20 12.94 -31.21
C ALA A 13 33.90 13.61 -30.73
N ALA A 14 32.74 13.20 -31.24
CA ALA A 14 31.46 13.62 -30.74
C ALA A 14 31.16 12.91 -29.42
N LEU A 15 31.24 13.59 -28.27
CA LEU A 15 30.74 13.13 -27.00
C LEU A 15 29.20 13.22 -27.03
N GLY A 16 28.54 12.07 -27.19
CA GLY A 16 27.09 11.94 -27.00
C GLY A 16 26.74 12.04 -25.51
N LEU A 17 26.12 13.14 -25.06
CA LEU A 17 25.52 13.24 -23.76
C LEU A 17 24.24 12.38 -23.76
N ALA A 18 24.30 11.22 -23.12
CA ALA A 18 23.07 10.43 -22.80
C ALA A 18 22.34 11.16 -21.66
N ALA A 19 21.24 11.83 -21.98
CA ALA A 19 20.33 12.38 -20.99
C ALA A 19 19.58 11.24 -20.32
N ALA A 20 19.95 10.90 -19.08
CA ALA A 20 19.20 9.99 -18.24
C ALA A 20 17.88 10.68 -17.84
N THR A 21 16.76 10.27 -18.43
CA THR A 21 15.43 10.71 -18.00
C THR A 21 15.10 10.04 -16.67
N ALA A 22 15.16 10.79 -15.56
CA ALA A 22 14.67 10.34 -14.27
C ALA A 22 13.14 10.19 -14.36
N VAL A 23 12.64 8.96 -14.31
CA VAL A 23 11.21 8.70 -14.17
C VAL A 23 10.84 9.02 -12.72
N PRO A 24 9.91 9.95 -12.44
CA PRO A 24 9.48 10.21 -11.08
C PRO A 24 8.84 8.94 -10.50
N ALA A 25 9.35 8.46 -9.36
CA ALA A 25 8.72 7.40 -8.62
C ALA A 25 7.36 7.90 -8.11
N GLN A 26 6.27 7.23 -8.52
CA GLN A 26 4.94 7.57 -8.04
C GLN A 26 4.81 7.18 -6.56
N ALA A 27 4.25 8.10 -5.76
CA ALA A 27 3.94 7.80 -4.36
C ALA A 27 2.92 6.65 -4.28
N PRO A 28 3.05 5.72 -3.31
CA PRO A 28 2.11 4.63 -3.12
C PRO A 28 0.69 5.17 -2.90
N SER A 29 -0.28 4.69 -3.69
CA SER A 29 -1.67 5.16 -3.67
C SER A 29 -2.63 4.22 -2.96
N LEU A 30 -2.20 2.95 -2.68
CA LEU A 30 -3.05 1.87 -2.19
C LEU A 30 -4.23 1.58 -3.13
N ALA A 31 -3.98 1.60 -4.43
CA ALA A 31 -5.00 1.47 -5.47
C ALA A 31 -5.81 0.17 -5.39
N MET A 32 -5.25 -0.90 -4.81
CA MET A 32 -6.00 -2.13 -4.54
C MET A 32 -7.24 -1.85 -3.68
N LEU A 33 -7.14 -0.98 -2.68
CA LEU A 33 -8.25 -0.65 -1.79
C LEU A 33 -9.36 0.13 -2.51
N ASP A 34 -9.03 0.92 -3.54
CA ASP A 34 -10.01 1.66 -4.31
C ASP A 34 -10.89 0.76 -5.20
N ARG A 35 -10.44 -0.49 -5.47
CA ARG A 35 -11.22 -1.47 -6.22
C ARG A 35 -12.22 -2.25 -5.38
N LEU A 36 -12.13 -2.18 -4.05
CA LEU A 36 -13.08 -2.86 -3.17
C LEU A 36 -14.46 -2.21 -3.28
N GLU A 37 -15.49 -3.02 -3.46
CA GLU A 37 -16.85 -2.53 -3.59
C GLU A 37 -17.35 -1.91 -2.28
N LYS A 38 -17.94 -0.74 -2.37
CA LYS A 38 -18.59 -0.07 -1.25
C LYS A 38 -19.83 -0.85 -0.80
N GLY A 39 -20.19 -0.71 0.46
CA GLY A 39 -21.38 -1.33 1.01
C GLY A 39 -21.19 -1.87 2.43
N SER A 40 -22.03 -2.81 2.82
CA SER A 40 -21.95 -3.48 4.10
C SER A 40 -20.94 -4.62 4.03
N TRP A 41 -19.98 -4.60 4.94
CA TRP A 41 -18.93 -5.60 5.07
C TRP A 41 -18.97 -6.26 6.44
N GLN A 42 -18.93 -7.57 6.45
CA GLN A 42 -18.87 -8.37 7.66
C GLN A 42 -17.42 -8.87 7.86
N LEU A 43 -16.88 -8.58 9.03
CA LEU A 43 -15.55 -9.00 9.45
C LEU A 43 -15.68 -10.17 10.42
N ARG A 44 -15.06 -11.29 10.07
CA ARG A 44 -15.06 -12.52 10.87
C ARG A 44 -13.65 -12.91 11.27
N GLU A 45 -13.52 -13.57 12.40
CA GLU A 45 -12.26 -14.26 12.70
C GLU A 45 -12.02 -15.37 11.68
N ARG A 46 -10.85 -15.37 11.05
CA ARG A 46 -10.53 -16.31 9.98
C ARG A 46 -10.60 -17.75 10.48
N GLY A 47 -11.32 -18.60 9.72
CA GLY A 47 -11.51 -19.99 10.07
C GLY A 47 -12.55 -20.26 11.17
N LYS A 48 -13.26 -19.23 11.62
CA LYS A 48 -14.34 -19.33 12.60
C LYS A 48 -15.60 -18.62 12.13
N ASP A 49 -16.74 -18.95 12.71
CA ASP A 49 -18.01 -18.27 12.45
C ASP A 49 -18.20 -17.00 13.29
N THR A 50 -17.20 -16.66 14.12
CA THR A 50 -17.27 -15.49 15.00
C THR A 50 -17.26 -14.21 14.19
N VAL A 51 -18.34 -13.46 14.22
CA VAL A 51 -18.44 -12.12 13.66
C VAL A 51 -17.84 -11.13 14.64
N LEU A 52 -16.77 -10.45 14.23
CA LEU A 52 -16.10 -9.42 15.02
C LEU A 52 -16.84 -8.08 14.93
N GLN A 53 -17.21 -7.70 13.71
CA GLN A 53 -17.98 -6.49 13.45
C GLN A 53 -18.60 -6.48 12.04
N THR A 54 -19.57 -5.60 11.86
CA THR A 54 -20.11 -5.22 10.55
C THR A 54 -19.88 -3.73 10.36
N MET A 55 -19.44 -3.33 9.18
CA MET A 55 -19.18 -1.93 8.88
C MET A 55 -19.74 -1.51 7.53
N CYS A 56 -20.23 -0.30 7.45
CA CYS A 56 -20.53 0.35 6.17
C CYS A 56 -19.23 0.92 5.58
N LEU A 57 -18.75 0.33 4.49
CA LEU A 57 -17.49 0.67 3.88
C LEU A 57 -17.71 1.67 2.74
N GLY A 58 -17.26 2.92 2.95
CA GLY A 58 -17.15 3.93 1.90
C GLY A 58 -15.72 4.02 1.38
N ASP A 59 -14.75 4.16 2.29
CA ASP A 59 -13.32 4.14 1.99
C ASP A 59 -12.69 2.91 2.65
N ALA A 60 -12.13 2.04 1.83
CA ALA A 60 -11.52 0.79 2.29
C ALA A 60 -10.26 0.99 3.15
N ARG A 61 -9.67 2.18 3.12
CA ARG A 61 -8.54 2.53 4.02
C ARG A 61 -8.91 2.47 5.50
N ARG A 62 -10.22 2.48 5.82
CA ARG A 62 -10.71 2.24 7.18
C ARG A 62 -10.35 0.85 7.71
N MET A 63 -10.15 -0.13 6.83
CA MET A 63 -9.73 -1.48 7.21
C MET A 63 -8.25 -1.56 7.65
N ILE A 64 -7.46 -0.52 7.41
CA ILE A 64 -6.06 -0.49 7.84
C ILE A 64 -5.95 -0.39 9.36
N GLN A 65 -6.83 0.38 10.00
CA GLN A 65 -6.75 0.71 11.43
C GLN A 65 -8.03 0.30 12.19
N ILE A 66 -8.45 -0.95 12.03
CA ILE A 66 -9.68 -1.50 12.62
C ILE A 66 -9.72 -1.32 14.14
N GLU A 67 -8.58 -1.51 14.81
CA GLU A 67 -8.45 -1.37 16.27
C GLU A 67 -8.37 0.12 16.73
N HIS A 68 -8.18 1.05 15.79
CA HIS A 68 -8.10 2.48 16.08
C HIS A 68 -9.02 3.29 15.15
N PRO A 69 -10.34 2.97 15.10
CA PRO A 69 -11.23 3.45 14.02
C PRO A 69 -11.45 4.96 14.02
N ARG A 70 -11.27 5.63 15.16
CA ARG A 70 -11.51 7.07 15.32
C ARG A 70 -10.23 7.85 15.55
N ALA A 71 -9.07 7.19 15.62
CA ALA A 71 -7.82 7.86 15.88
C ALA A 71 -7.27 8.53 14.63
N ASN A 72 -6.65 9.68 14.82
CA ASN A 72 -5.88 10.34 13.77
C ASN A 72 -4.47 9.75 13.74
N CYS A 73 -4.19 8.95 12.72
CA CYS A 73 -2.97 8.17 12.62
C CYS A 73 -2.13 8.61 11.43
N SER A 74 -0.81 8.63 11.62
CA SER A 74 0.14 8.68 10.51
C SER A 74 0.34 7.27 9.93
N ARG A 75 0.67 7.17 8.63
CA ARG A 75 0.80 5.89 7.92
C ARG A 75 2.13 5.82 7.18
N TYR A 76 2.75 4.65 7.27
CA TYR A 76 3.92 4.29 6.48
C TYR A 76 3.58 3.06 5.65
N ILE A 77 3.70 3.17 4.31
CA ILE A 77 3.34 2.09 3.39
C ILE A 77 4.57 1.21 3.18
N ILE A 78 4.44 -0.07 3.55
CA ILE A 78 5.50 -1.08 3.44
C ILE A 78 5.38 -1.83 2.12
N GLU A 79 4.15 -2.14 1.70
CA GLU A 79 3.85 -2.85 0.47
C GLU A 79 2.62 -2.24 -0.20
N ASP A 80 2.69 -2.06 -1.51
CA ASP A 80 1.58 -1.58 -2.34
C ASP A 80 1.63 -2.29 -3.68
N THR A 81 0.90 -3.40 -3.77
CA THR A 81 0.79 -4.24 -4.97
C THR A 81 -0.65 -4.32 -5.44
N PRO A 82 -0.93 -4.82 -6.66
CA PRO A 82 -2.31 -4.99 -7.14
C PRO A 82 -3.18 -5.90 -6.28
N ASN A 83 -2.59 -6.81 -5.48
CA ASN A 83 -3.34 -7.80 -4.71
C ASN A 83 -3.08 -7.74 -3.20
N SER A 84 -2.12 -6.95 -2.75
CA SER A 84 -1.75 -6.88 -1.33
C SER A 84 -1.22 -5.50 -0.98
N VAL A 85 -1.65 -5.01 0.17
CA VAL A 85 -1.10 -3.80 0.78
C VAL A 85 -0.70 -4.09 2.21
N THR A 86 0.46 -3.55 2.64
CA THR A 86 0.90 -3.60 4.04
C THR A 86 1.22 -2.19 4.50
N VAL A 87 0.60 -1.79 5.60
CA VAL A 87 0.72 -0.45 6.16
C VAL A 87 1.05 -0.54 7.64
N HIS A 88 2.07 0.20 8.06
CA HIS A 88 2.30 0.50 9.47
C HIS A 88 1.67 1.86 9.79
N TYR A 89 0.92 1.94 10.87
CA TYR A 89 0.30 3.18 11.30
C TYR A 89 0.59 3.47 12.78
N THR A 90 0.67 4.74 13.11
CA THR A 90 0.89 5.22 14.49
C THR A 90 -0.16 6.26 14.83
N CYS A 91 -0.85 6.03 15.94
CA CYS A 91 -1.93 6.88 16.44
C CYS A 91 -1.47 7.52 17.76
N PRO A 92 -1.05 8.78 17.78
CA PRO A 92 -0.55 9.43 18.98
C PRO A 92 -1.55 9.32 20.15
N GLY A 93 -1.09 8.80 21.28
CA GLY A 93 -1.92 8.58 22.47
C GLY A 93 -2.84 7.37 22.45
N ALA A 94 -2.97 6.66 21.33
CA ALA A 94 -3.86 5.51 21.19
C ALA A 94 -3.13 4.18 20.87
N GLY A 95 -1.94 4.24 20.30
CA GLY A 95 -1.13 3.08 19.96
C GLY A 95 -0.68 3.07 18.51
N HIS A 96 -0.44 1.88 18.00
CA HIS A 96 0.04 1.67 16.65
C HIS A 96 -0.35 0.27 16.15
N GLY A 97 -0.23 0.04 14.85
CA GLY A 97 -0.44 -1.27 14.28
C GLY A 97 0.25 -1.45 12.94
N ARG A 98 0.32 -2.71 12.54
CA ARG A 98 0.72 -3.13 11.20
C ARG A 98 -0.39 -4.00 10.64
N THR A 99 -0.90 -3.61 9.49
CA THR A 99 -2.01 -4.31 8.83
C THR A 99 -1.60 -4.69 7.41
N THR A 100 -1.81 -5.96 7.07
CA THR A 100 -1.72 -6.48 5.71
C THR A 100 -3.12 -6.83 5.24
N ILE A 101 -3.52 -6.33 4.08
CA ILE A 101 -4.79 -6.65 3.44
C ILE A 101 -4.48 -7.30 2.09
N ARG A 102 -4.95 -8.53 1.90
CA ARG A 102 -4.84 -9.27 0.63
C ARG A 102 -6.23 -9.38 -0.01
N SER A 103 -6.34 -8.94 -1.25
CA SER A 103 -7.57 -9.05 -2.03
C SER A 103 -7.67 -10.40 -2.72
N GLU A 104 -8.73 -11.15 -2.44
CA GLU A 104 -9.11 -12.35 -3.20
C GLU A 104 -10.07 -11.97 -4.33
N THR A 105 -11.02 -11.10 -4.04
CA THR A 105 -11.92 -10.45 -5.00
C THR A 105 -12.20 -9.02 -4.55
N ASN A 106 -12.91 -8.22 -5.35
CA ASN A 106 -13.35 -6.88 -4.93
C ASN A 106 -14.39 -6.90 -3.79
N ARG A 107 -14.83 -8.09 -3.36
CA ARG A 107 -15.84 -8.33 -2.32
C ARG A 107 -15.35 -9.21 -1.19
N LEU A 108 -14.10 -9.65 -1.22
CA LEU A 108 -13.51 -10.55 -0.23
C LEU A 108 -12.04 -10.24 -0.05
N VAL A 109 -11.65 -9.92 1.18
CA VAL A 109 -10.26 -9.70 1.54
C VAL A 109 -9.89 -10.46 2.80
N GLN A 110 -8.60 -10.79 2.92
CA GLN A 110 -7.98 -11.33 4.13
C GLN A 110 -7.18 -10.22 4.79
N ILE A 111 -7.37 -10.03 6.08
CA ILE A 111 -6.71 -8.99 6.87
C ILE A 111 -5.92 -9.65 7.99
N ASP A 112 -4.64 -9.36 8.07
CA ASP A 112 -3.78 -9.69 9.20
C ASP A 112 -3.34 -8.38 9.85
N THR A 113 -3.69 -8.17 11.12
CA THR A 113 -3.38 -6.94 11.84
C THR A 113 -2.87 -7.24 13.24
N GLN A 114 -1.86 -6.48 13.67
CA GLN A 114 -1.26 -6.61 14.99
C GLN A 114 -0.70 -5.27 15.45
N GLY A 115 -0.59 -5.09 16.75
CA GLY A 115 -0.04 -3.87 17.33
C GLY A 115 -0.39 -3.68 18.79
N ILE A 116 -0.48 -2.44 19.20
CA ILE A 116 -0.83 -2.00 20.55
C ILE A 116 -2.04 -1.07 20.47
N ALA A 117 -3.09 -1.39 21.20
CA ALA A 117 -4.27 -0.54 21.37
C ALA A 117 -4.49 -0.26 22.85
N GLN A 118 -4.50 1.02 23.24
CA GLN A 118 -4.68 1.45 24.64
C GLN A 118 -3.73 0.71 25.63
N GLY A 119 -2.45 0.57 25.25
CA GLY A 119 -1.44 -0.10 26.05
C GLY A 119 -1.50 -1.63 26.05
N ARG A 120 -2.42 -2.24 25.28
CA ARG A 120 -2.57 -3.70 25.21
C ARG A 120 -2.20 -4.23 23.84
N PRO A 121 -1.45 -5.33 23.74
CA PRO A 121 -1.16 -5.97 22.47
C PRO A 121 -2.42 -6.61 21.88
N PHE A 122 -2.54 -6.54 20.55
CA PHE A 122 -3.55 -7.26 19.77
C PHE A 122 -2.91 -7.95 18.57
N SER A 123 -3.54 -9.05 18.13
CA SER A 123 -3.19 -9.75 16.90
C SER A 123 -4.45 -10.46 16.40
N GLN A 124 -4.86 -10.16 15.16
CA GLN A 124 -6.07 -10.70 14.56
C GLN A 124 -5.84 -11.16 13.14
N ALA A 125 -6.44 -12.28 12.78
CA ALA A 125 -6.57 -12.78 11.42
C ALA A 125 -8.05 -12.74 11.05
N ILE A 126 -8.40 -11.92 10.06
CA ILE A 126 -9.78 -11.56 9.72
C ILE A 126 -10.07 -11.91 8.27
N GLU A 127 -11.23 -12.48 8.01
CA GLU A 127 -11.86 -12.50 6.70
C GLU A 127 -12.93 -11.40 6.64
N ALA A 128 -12.81 -10.49 5.70
CA ALA A 128 -13.80 -9.44 5.48
C ALA A 128 -14.52 -9.67 4.14
N ARG A 129 -15.85 -9.76 4.20
CA ARG A 129 -16.71 -10.06 3.07
C ARG A 129 -17.81 -9.03 2.94
N ARG A 130 -18.00 -8.52 1.71
CA ARG A 130 -19.15 -7.68 1.40
C ARG A 130 -20.43 -8.51 1.40
N THR A 131 -21.45 -8.05 2.11
CA THR A 131 -22.74 -8.75 2.26
C THR A 131 -23.90 -8.06 1.53
N GLY A 132 -23.72 -6.80 1.14
CA GLY A 132 -24.76 -6.04 0.45
C GLY A 132 -24.52 -4.55 0.48
N GLY A 133 -25.56 -3.77 0.24
CA GLY A 133 -25.52 -2.33 0.43
C GLY A 133 -25.64 -1.92 1.90
N CYS A 134 -25.31 -0.68 2.19
CA CYS A 134 -25.68 -0.09 3.45
C CYS A 134 -27.11 0.44 3.34
#